data_22e42bffca5cb47da70204831c6190aa
#
_entry.id   22e42bffca5cb47da70204831c6190aa
#
_cell.length_a   1.000
_cell.length_b   1.000
_cell.length_c   1.000
_cell.angle_alpha   90.00
_cell.angle_beta   90.00
_cell.angle_gamma   90.00
#
_symmetry.space_group_name_H-M   'P 1'
#
loop_
_entity.id
_entity.type
_entity.pdbx_description
1 polymer ?
#
loop_
_entity_poly.entity_id
_entity_poly.type
_entity_poly.pdbx_seq_one_letter_code
_entity_poly.pdbx_strand_id
1 'polypeptide(L)'
;VGLSYRSEVDYTLDGTASTSDPVVFNGPVTADVTLPDSASLSLFHKVSPSWDLLADVTWTGWSDFDDLPIKGTVNKTTPENWENILRYSLGATWHMSDKLSLRGGIAYDEAPVSDIDRTPRIPDGARTWVAVGGQYRLSKQGVLDFGYAHLFVNDPGLQSTDNGTTLNGEYDSQVDILSAQYTHSF
;
A
#
# COMPACT_ATOMS: atom_id res chain seq x y z
N VAL A 1 6.17 -14.88 -18.09
CA VAL A 1 6.39 -14.97 -16.63
C VAL A 1 7.42 -13.93 -16.27
N GLY A 2 7.17 -13.15 -15.21
CA GLY A 2 8.09 -12.17 -14.64
C GLY A 2 8.38 -12.49 -13.19
N LEU A 3 9.57 -12.17 -12.75
CA LEU A 3 9.99 -12.23 -11.34
C LEU A 3 10.66 -10.91 -11.02
N SER A 4 10.30 -10.30 -9.89
CA SER A 4 10.97 -9.11 -9.40
C SER A 4 11.24 -9.23 -7.90
N TYR A 5 12.31 -8.59 -7.47
CA TYR A 5 12.67 -8.45 -6.07
C TYR A 5 13.11 -7.01 -5.83
N ARG A 6 12.71 -6.44 -4.71
CA ARG A 6 13.18 -5.16 -4.18
C ARG A 6 13.73 -5.40 -2.78
N SER A 7 14.91 -4.91 -2.51
CA SER A 7 15.49 -4.93 -1.16
C SER A 7 14.74 -3.98 -0.23
N GLU A 8 14.90 -4.20 1.04
CA GLU A 8 14.56 -3.25 2.10
C GLU A 8 15.27 -1.90 1.90
N VAL A 9 14.73 -0.86 2.49
CA VAL A 9 15.32 0.49 2.50
C VAL A 9 15.17 1.09 3.89
N ASP A 10 16.29 1.49 4.48
CA ASP A 10 16.34 2.15 5.78
C ASP A 10 16.21 3.67 5.62
N TYR A 11 15.40 4.25 6.48
CA TYR A 11 15.25 5.69 6.62
C TYR A 11 15.40 6.13 8.06
N THR A 12 16.11 7.23 8.26
CA THR A 12 16.07 7.99 9.51
C THR A 12 15.25 9.25 9.26
N LEU A 13 14.15 9.38 9.97
CA LEU A 13 13.26 10.53 9.91
C LEU A 13 13.64 11.51 11.02
N ASP A 14 13.86 12.77 10.66
CA ASP A 14 14.11 13.85 11.59
C ASP A 14 12.83 14.63 11.88
N GLY A 15 12.57 14.97 13.15
CA GLY A 15 11.38 15.69 13.55
C GLY A 15 11.57 16.48 14.82
N THR A 16 10.49 17.10 15.28
CA THR A 16 10.44 17.81 16.55
C THR A 16 9.25 17.33 17.35
N ALA A 17 9.50 16.86 18.57
CA ALA A 17 8.44 16.59 19.54
C ALA A 17 8.02 17.92 20.19
N SER A 18 6.70 18.16 20.26
CA SER A 18 6.12 19.29 21.00
C SER A 18 4.93 18.81 21.81
N THR A 19 4.77 19.39 23.01
CA THR A 19 3.66 19.08 23.89
C THR A 19 3.11 20.36 24.51
N SER A 20 1.82 20.36 24.79
CA SER A 20 1.13 21.48 25.47
C SER A 20 1.37 21.52 26.98
N ASP A 21 1.99 20.50 27.56
CA ASP A 21 2.34 20.47 28.97
C ASP A 21 3.60 21.31 29.21
N PRO A 22 3.56 22.34 30.08
CA PRO A 22 4.70 23.22 30.33
C PRO A 22 5.91 22.53 31.00
N VAL A 23 5.75 21.31 31.48
CA VAL A 23 6.83 20.52 32.12
C VAL A 23 7.54 19.60 31.10
N VAL A 24 7.00 19.47 29.88
CA VAL A 24 7.48 18.49 28.90
C VAL A 24 8.16 19.16 27.70
N PHE A 25 9.20 18.60 27.37
CA PHE A 25 10.28 18.80 26.43
C PHE A 25 9.80 19.07 24.98
N ASN A 26 10.14 20.26 24.50
CA ASN A 26 10.13 20.54 23.06
C ASN A 26 11.56 20.39 22.54
N GLY A 27 11.76 19.56 21.55
CA GLY A 27 13.09 19.36 21.01
C GLY A 27 13.16 18.31 19.89
N PRO A 28 14.36 18.13 19.33
CA PRO A 28 14.56 17.23 18.22
C PRO A 28 14.35 15.77 18.62
N VAL A 29 13.77 15.02 17.68
CA VAL A 29 13.61 13.57 17.74
C VAL A 29 13.96 12.96 16.40
N THR A 30 14.37 11.70 16.43
CA THR A 30 14.57 10.89 15.22
C THR A 30 13.74 9.61 15.32
N ALA A 31 13.37 9.04 14.18
CA ALA A 31 12.78 7.72 14.09
C ALA A 31 13.45 6.95 12.96
N ASP A 32 13.94 5.76 13.26
CA ASP A 32 14.48 4.84 12.27
C ASP A 32 13.33 3.96 11.77
N VAL A 33 13.16 3.87 10.45
CA VAL A 33 12.09 3.11 9.79
C VAL A 33 12.71 2.31 8.65
N THR A 34 12.52 1.00 8.68
CA THR A 34 12.87 0.10 7.58
C THR A 34 11.64 -0.17 6.73
N LEU A 35 11.66 0.21 5.46
CA LEU A 35 10.67 -0.23 4.49
C LEU A 35 11.02 -1.64 4.04
N PRO A 36 10.04 -2.58 4.04
CA PRO A 36 10.31 -3.99 3.82
C PRO A 36 10.74 -4.29 2.40
N ASP A 37 11.44 -5.39 2.26
CA ASP A 37 11.68 -6.01 0.98
C ASP A 37 10.40 -6.63 0.39
N SER A 38 10.43 -6.90 -0.91
CA SER A 38 9.29 -7.52 -1.59
C SER A 38 9.74 -8.37 -2.77
N ALA A 39 8.98 -9.42 -3.02
CA ALA A 39 9.16 -10.30 -4.17
C ALA A 39 7.83 -10.53 -4.88
N SER A 40 7.83 -10.44 -6.22
CA SER A 40 6.62 -10.67 -7.03
C SER A 40 6.86 -11.71 -8.10
N LEU A 41 5.89 -12.58 -8.29
CA LEU A 41 5.78 -13.51 -9.40
C LEU A 41 4.57 -13.12 -10.24
N SER A 42 4.82 -12.78 -11.50
CA SER A 42 3.80 -12.29 -12.43
C SER A 42 3.67 -13.19 -13.64
N LEU A 43 2.43 -13.40 -14.06
CA LEU A 43 2.08 -14.10 -15.28
C LEU A 43 1.34 -13.15 -16.24
N PHE A 44 1.79 -13.10 -17.47
CA PHE A 44 1.09 -12.48 -18.59
C PHE A 44 0.79 -13.56 -19.63
N HIS A 45 -0.46 -13.63 -20.07
CA HIS A 45 -0.90 -14.59 -21.08
C HIS A 45 -1.79 -13.93 -22.13
N LYS A 46 -1.35 -13.97 -23.36
CA LYS A 46 -2.13 -13.53 -24.52
C LYS A 46 -3.07 -14.66 -24.95
N VAL A 47 -4.33 -14.56 -24.51
CA VAL A 47 -5.35 -15.59 -24.81
C VAL A 47 -5.82 -15.55 -26.25
N SER A 48 -5.91 -14.34 -26.82
CA SER A 48 -6.31 -14.09 -28.20
C SER A 48 -5.73 -12.77 -28.70
N PRO A 49 -5.89 -12.41 -29.98
CA PRO A 49 -5.50 -11.08 -30.47
C PRO A 49 -6.18 -9.92 -29.73
N SER A 50 -7.34 -10.18 -29.12
CA SER A 50 -8.15 -9.16 -28.45
C SER A 50 -8.09 -9.24 -26.92
N TRP A 51 -7.49 -10.28 -26.32
CA TRP A 51 -7.52 -10.49 -24.88
C TRP A 51 -6.17 -10.90 -24.30
N ASP A 52 -5.73 -10.15 -23.30
CA ASP A 52 -4.61 -10.52 -22.44
C ASP A 52 -5.12 -10.74 -21.01
N LEU A 53 -4.56 -11.75 -20.34
CA LEU A 53 -4.78 -12.02 -18.93
C LEU A 53 -3.49 -11.82 -18.15
N LEU A 54 -3.65 -11.31 -16.93
CA LEU A 54 -2.57 -11.04 -16.00
C LEU A 54 -2.91 -11.65 -14.65
N ALA A 55 -1.90 -12.22 -14.01
CA ALA A 55 -1.99 -12.65 -12.61
C ALA A 55 -0.68 -12.28 -11.91
N ASP A 56 -0.76 -11.94 -10.64
CA ASP A 56 0.39 -11.59 -9.84
C ASP A 56 0.22 -12.05 -8.41
N VAL A 57 1.31 -12.52 -7.81
CA VAL A 57 1.42 -12.75 -6.36
C VAL A 57 2.63 -11.99 -5.88
N THR A 58 2.42 -11.09 -4.94
CA THR A 58 3.48 -10.29 -4.32
C THR A 58 3.56 -10.62 -2.83
N TRP A 59 4.73 -11.01 -2.38
CA TRP A 59 5.10 -11.11 -0.98
C TRP A 59 5.77 -9.82 -0.53
N THR A 60 5.48 -9.38 0.72
CA THR A 60 6.12 -8.22 1.36
C THR A 60 6.55 -8.60 2.77
N GLY A 61 7.82 -8.34 3.10
CA GLY A 61 8.49 -8.70 4.33
C GLY A 61 8.21 -7.75 5.50
N TRP A 62 6.93 -7.51 5.83
CA TRP A 62 6.56 -6.58 6.90
C TRP A 62 6.98 -7.02 8.30
N SER A 63 7.41 -8.28 8.51
CA SER A 63 7.95 -8.71 9.79
C SER A 63 9.20 -7.95 10.24
N ASP A 64 9.86 -7.23 9.33
CA ASP A 64 10.99 -6.37 9.67
C ASP A 64 10.56 -5.05 10.33
N PHE A 65 9.25 -4.70 10.25
CA PHE A 65 8.65 -3.59 10.97
C PHE A 65 8.07 -4.04 12.31
N ASP A 66 8.97 -4.49 13.20
CA ASP A 66 8.63 -5.00 14.52
C ASP A 66 8.42 -3.88 15.53
N ASP A 67 9.25 -2.84 15.47
CA ASP A 67 9.25 -1.71 16.38
C ASP A 67 9.34 -0.37 15.65
N LEU A 68 8.71 0.66 16.22
CA LEU A 68 8.92 2.07 15.83
C LEU A 68 9.64 2.82 16.96
N PRO A 69 10.99 2.90 16.94
CA PRO A 69 11.76 3.63 17.94
C PRO A 69 11.80 5.14 17.64
N ILE A 70 11.31 5.95 18.56
CA ILE A 70 11.50 7.40 18.57
C ILE A 70 12.60 7.70 19.61
N LYS A 71 13.66 8.39 19.18
CA LYS A 71 14.83 8.72 20.00
C LYS A 71 15.05 10.23 20.04
N GLY A 72 15.62 10.76 21.13
CA GLY A 72 16.00 12.16 21.28
C GLY A 72 15.42 12.80 22.53
N THR A 73 14.77 13.94 22.40
CA THR A 73 14.14 14.65 23.54
C THR A 73 13.08 13.77 24.21
N VAL A 74 12.39 12.96 23.45
CA VAL A 74 11.49 11.89 23.91
C VAL A 74 12.03 10.58 23.42
N ASN A 75 12.07 9.57 24.30
CA ASN A 75 12.43 8.22 23.91
C ASN A 75 11.21 7.30 24.13
N LYS A 76 10.67 6.77 23.05
CA LYS A 76 9.54 5.84 23.09
C LYS A 76 9.71 4.82 21.96
N THR A 77 9.69 3.55 22.28
CA THR A 77 9.57 2.46 21.30
C THR A 77 8.14 1.95 21.35
N THR A 78 7.51 1.86 20.19
CA THR A 78 6.17 1.28 20.05
C THR A 78 6.33 -0.04 19.32
N PRO A 79 5.97 -1.18 19.94
CA PRO A 79 5.89 -2.45 19.24
C PRO A 79 4.80 -2.36 18.17
N GLU A 80 5.10 -2.81 16.97
CA GLU A 80 4.16 -2.86 15.85
C GLU A 80 3.81 -4.31 15.50
N ASN A 81 4.74 -5.26 15.71
CA ASN A 81 4.57 -6.71 15.55
C ASN A 81 3.92 -7.08 14.20
N TRP A 82 4.37 -6.47 13.12
CA TRP A 82 3.79 -6.72 11.81
C TRP A 82 4.24 -8.06 11.25
N GLU A 83 3.39 -8.69 10.44
CA GLU A 83 3.63 -9.98 9.83
C GLU A 83 3.79 -9.84 8.31
N ASN A 84 4.52 -10.79 7.72
CA ASN A 84 4.66 -10.86 6.27
C ASN A 84 3.31 -11.13 5.61
N ILE A 85 3.07 -10.48 4.49
CA ILE A 85 1.80 -10.59 3.77
C ILE A 85 1.97 -11.04 2.33
N LEU A 86 0.88 -11.57 1.79
CA LEU A 86 0.71 -11.84 0.38
C LEU A 86 -0.38 -10.95 -0.21
N ARG A 87 -0.12 -10.48 -1.42
CA ARG A 87 -1.10 -9.83 -2.27
C ARG A 87 -1.32 -10.66 -3.51
N TYR A 88 -2.56 -10.91 -3.82
CA TYR A 88 -2.99 -11.66 -5.02
C TYR A 88 -3.72 -10.73 -5.95
N SER A 89 -3.40 -10.76 -7.24
CA SER A 89 -4.09 -9.93 -8.22
C SER A 89 -4.36 -10.67 -9.54
N LEU A 90 -5.51 -10.35 -10.13
CA LEU A 90 -5.94 -10.82 -11.44
C LEU A 90 -6.41 -9.64 -12.26
N GLY A 91 -6.03 -9.63 -13.52
CA GLY A 91 -6.41 -8.58 -14.45
C GLY A 91 -6.62 -9.08 -15.87
N ALA A 92 -7.38 -8.30 -16.63
CA ALA A 92 -7.59 -8.52 -18.04
C ALA A 92 -7.48 -7.22 -18.82
N THR A 93 -6.95 -7.33 -20.03
CA THR A 93 -6.96 -6.25 -21.03
C THR A 93 -7.75 -6.71 -22.23
N TRP A 94 -8.74 -5.93 -22.64
CA TRP A 94 -9.50 -6.10 -23.86
C TRP A 94 -9.06 -5.07 -24.91
N HIS A 95 -8.42 -5.52 -25.97
CA HIS A 95 -8.08 -4.71 -27.13
C HIS A 95 -9.31 -4.57 -28.03
N MET A 96 -10.15 -3.58 -27.70
CA MET A 96 -11.44 -3.35 -28.36
C MET A 96 -11.27 -2.89 -29.82
N SER A 97 -10.18 -2.15 -30.09
CA SER A 97 -9.80 -1.68 -31.43
C SER A 97 -8.31 -1.33 -31.47
N ASP A 98 -7.79 -0.94 -32.65
CA ASP A 98 -6.40 -0.45 -32.79
C ASP A 98 -6.12 0.82 -31.95
N LYS A 99 -7.17 1.52 -31.52
CA LYS A 99 -7.05 2.77 -30.77
C LYS A 99 -7.46 2.65 -29.31
N LEU A 100 -8.32 1.70 -28.95
CA LEU A 100 -8.91 1.59 -27.62
C LEU A 100 -8.64 0.23 -27.00
N SER A 101 -8.04 0.24 -25.82
CA SER A 101 -7.94 -0.93 -24.95
C SER A 101 -8.59 -0.60 -23.61
N LEU A 102 -9.41 -1.52 -23.09
CA LEU A 102 -10.00 -1.44 -21.77
C LEU A 102 -9.31 -2.43 -20.84
N ARG A 103 -9.23 -2.08 -19.56
CA ARG A 103 -8.57 -2.89 -18.54
C ARG A 103 -9.47 -3.02 -17.32
N GLY A 104 -9.44 -4.18 -16.70
CA GLY A 104 -10.11 -4.41 -15.43
C GLY A 104 -9.30 -5.37 -14.58
N GLY A 105 -9.42 -5.24 -13.27
CA GLY A 105 -8.69 -6.11 -12.35
C GLY A 105 -9.26 -6.08 -10.95
N ILE A 106 -8.93 -7.13 -10.21
CA ILE A 106 -9.20 -7.29 -8.80
C ILE A 106 -7.92 -7.69 -8.09
N ALA A 107 -7.78 -7.28 -6.83
CA ALA A 107 -6.70 -7.77 -5.98
C ALA A 107 -7.20 -7.92 -4.54
N TYR A 108 -6.55 -8.80 -3.81
CA TYR A 108 -6.69 -8.94 -2.37
C TYR A 108 -5.33 -8.77 -1.72
N ASP A 109 -5.27 -7.94 -0.70
CA ASP A 109 -4.09 -7.52 0.03
C ASP A 109 -4.32 -7.84 1.50
N GLU A 110 -3.51 -8.73 2.07
CA GLU A 110 -3.63 -9.14 3.46
C GLU A 110 -3.27 -8.00 4.41
N ALA A 111 -3.78 -8.01 5.64
CA ALA A 111 -3.37 -7.07 6.68
C ALA A 111 -2.09 -7.56 7.34
N PRO A 112 -1.04 -6.71 7.47
CA PRO A 112 0.19 -7.08 8.15
C PRO A 112 0.06 -7.09 9.68
N VAL A 113 -0.99 -6.53 10.24
CA VAL A 113 -1.16 -6.32 11.68
C VAL A 113 -2.46 -6.90 12.20
N SER A 114 -2.41 -7.56 13.35
CA SER A 114 -3.58 -8.09 14.06
C SER A 114 -4.36 -6.97 14.77
N ASP A 115 -5.62 -7.22 15.14
CA ASP A 115 -6.45 -6.25 15.89
C ASP A 115 -5.88 -5.89 17.26
N ILE A 116 -5.08 -6.78 17.86
CA ILE A 116 -4.47 -6.61 19.18
C ILE A 116 -3.21 -5.73 19.09
N ASP A 117 -2.45 -5.88 18.00
CA ASP A 117 -1.19 -5.16 17.79
C ASP A 117 -1.38 -3.84 17.05
N ARG A 118 -2.57 -3.65 16.46
CA ARG A 118 -2.86 -2.43 15.69
C ARG A 118 -2.79 -1.18 16.54
N THR A 119 -1.95 -0.24 16.12
CA THR A 119 -1.82 1.06 16.80
C THR A 119 -2.79 2.09 16.21
N PRO A 120 -3.27 3.06 17.00
CA PRO A 120 -4.18 4.10 16.49
C PRO A 120 -3.59 4.96 15.38
N ARG A 121 -2.27 4.98 15.24
CA ARG A 121 -1.54 5.80 14.27
C ARG A 121 -1.47 5.18 12.89
N ILE A 122 -1.48 3.85 12.82
CA ILE A 122 -1.34 3.10 11.57
C ILE A 122 -2.47 2.06 11.50
N PRO A 123 -3.69 2.48 11.15
CA PRO A 123 -4.87 1.62 11.14
C PRO A 123 -4.92 0.81 9.84
N ASP A 124 -3.94 -0.05 9.61
CA ASP A 124 -3.94 -0.88 8.41
C ASP A 124 -4.89 -2.08 8.54
N GLY A 125 -5.48 -2.51 7.43
CA GLY A 125 -6.43 -3.60 7.34
C GLY A 125 -6.37 -4.31 5.99
N ALA A 126 -6.83 -5.56 5.93
CA ALA A 126 -6.96 -6.28 4.68
C ALA A 126 -7.88 -5.52 3.72
N ARG A 127 -7.55 -5.55 2.42
CA ARG A 127 -8.31 -4.78 1.45
C ARG A 127 -8.51 -5.53 0.13
N THR A 128 -9.70 -5.36 -0.42
CA THR A 128 -10.04 -5.81 -1.76
C THR A 128 -10.04 -4.63 -2.71
N TRP A 129 -9.33 -4.76 -3.81
CA TRP A 129 -9.22 -3.76 -4.85
C TRP A 129 -10.11 -4.14 -6.02
N VAL A 130 -10.84 -3.19 -6.55
CA VAL A 130 -11.51 -3.32 -7.85
C VAL A 130 -11.06 -2.14 -8.70
N ALA A 131 -10.50 -2.43 -9.87
CA ALA A 131 -9.95 -1.41 -10.74
C ALA A 131 -10.46 -1.55 -12.16
N VAL A 132 -10.71 -0.41 -12.81
CA VAL A 132 -11.04 -0.29 -14.22
C VAL A 132 -10.22 0.82 -14.86
N GLY A 133 -9.92 0.69 -16.14
CA GLY A 133 -9.17 1.70 -16.84
C GLY A 133 -9.17 1.49 -18.34
N GLY A 134 -8.49 2.36 -19.03
CA GLY A 134 -8.36 2.25 -20.47
C GLY A 134 -7.23 3.08 -21.02
N GLN A 135 -6.87 2.74 -22.24
CA GLN A 135 -5.86 3.42 -23.02
C GLN A 135 -6.47 3.83 -24.35
N TYR A 136 -6.30 5.10 -24.70
CA TYR A 136 -6.75 5.60 -25.99
C TYR A 136 -5.58 6.21 -26.76
N ARG A 137 -5.32 5.67 -27.96
CA ARG A 137 -4.31 6.18 -28.89
C ARG A 137 -4.87 7.34 -29.68
N LEU A 138 -4.46 8.55 -29.31
CA LEU A 138 -4.86 9.81 -29.95
C LEU A 138 -4.24 9.94 -31.36
N SER A 139 -2.95 9.58 -31.48
CA SER A 139 -2.18 9.64 -32.72
C SER A 139 -1.11 8.54 -32.75
N LYS A 140 -0.25 8.54 -33.77
CA LYS A 140 0.91 7.65 -33.79
C LYS A 140 1.91 7.91 -32.65
N GLN A 141 1.94 9.15 -32.15
CA GLN A 141 2.87 9.61 -31.12
C GLN A 141 2.20 9.81 -29.75
N GLY A 142 0.87 9.96 -29.68
CA GLY A 142 0.16 10.35 -28.46
C GLY A 142 -0.76 9.24 -27.96
N VAL A 143 -0.61 8.90 -26.68
CA VAL A 143 -1.43 7.93 -25.97
C VAL A 143 -1.94 8.54 -24.68
N LEU A 144 -3.23 8.36 -24.39
CA LEU A 144 -3.87 8.74 -23.14
C LEU A 144 -4.26 7.46 -22.38
N ASP A 145 -3.81 7.35 -21.14
CA ASP A 145 -4.22 6.32 -20.20
C ASP A 145 -5.08 6.95 -19.10
N PHE A 146 -6.09 6.24 -18.64
CA PHE A 146 -6.94 6.61 -17.51
C PHE A 146 -7.26 5.40 -16.67
N GLY A 147 -7.49 5.61 -15.39
CA GLY A 147 -7.81 4.54 -14.46
C GLY A 147 -8.57 5.05 -13.24
N TYR A 148 -9.38 4.15 -12.71
CA TYR A 148 -10.05 4.28 -11.43
C TYR A 148 -9.90 2.98 -10.65
N ALA A 149 -9.62 3.10 -9.35
CA ALA A 149 -9.64 1.98 -8.43
C ALA A 149 -10.39 2.36 -7.16
N HIS A 150 -11.18 1.42 -6.67
CA HIS A 150 -11.82 1.48 -5.37
C HIS A 150 -11.25 0.37 -4.48
N LEU A 151 -10.89 0.74 -3.25
CA LEU A 151 -10.38 -0.17 -2.23
C LEU A 151 -11.45 -0.30 -1.14
N PHE A 152 -11.98 -1.51 -1.02
CA PHE A 152 -12.79 -1.91 0.12
C PHE A 152 -11.83 -2.37 1.22
N VAL A 153 -11.67 -1.56 2.25
CA VAL A 153 -10.87 -1.94 3.42
C VAL A 153 -11.80 -2.65 4.39
N ASN A 154 -11.40 -3.82 4.89
CA ASN A 154 -12.15 -4.47 5.95
C ASN A 154 -12.08 -3.59 7.19
N ASP A 155 -13.20 -3.48 7.92
CA ASP A 155 -13.29 -2.65 9.13
C ASP A 155 -12.36 -3.21 10.22
N PRO A 156 -11.12 -2.70 10.36
CA PRO A 156 -10.19 -3.27 11.31
C PRO A 156 -10.52 -2.82 12.73
N GLY A 157 -10.66 -3.78 13.63
CA GLY A 157 -10.78 -3.52 15.06
C GLY A 157 -9.51 -2.92 15.65
N LEU A 158 -9.65 -2.13 16.69
CA LEU A 158 -8.56 -1.57 17.48
C LEU A 158 -8.77 -1.88 18.95
N GLN A 159 -7.77 -2.48 19.59
CA GLN A 159 -7.68 -2.64 21.03
C GLN A 159 -6.28 -2.21 21.49
N SER A 160 -6.10 -0.92 21.71
CA SER A 160 -4.80 -0.35 22.10
C SER A 160 -4.81 0.09 23.56
N THR A 161 -3.81 -0.34 24.32
CA THR A 161 -3.63 0.08 25.73
C THR A 161 -2.29 0.78 25.86
N ASP A 162 -2.33 2.05 26.28
CA ASP A 162 -1.13 2.85 26.58
C ASP A 162 -1.29 3.51 27.97
N ASN A 163 -0.28 3.37 28.82
CA ASN A 163 -0.24 3.95 30.18
C ASN A 163 -1.50 3.65 31.03
N GLY A 164 -2.06 2.43 30.91
CA GLY A 164 -3.25 2.01 31.66
C GLY A 164 -4.57 2.54 31.12
N THR A 165 -4.56 3.27 30.01
CA THR A 165 -5.76 3.70 29.28
C THR A 165 -5.97 2.81 28.07
N THR A 166 -7.15 2.20 27.95
CA THR A 166 -7.51 1.34 26.81
C THR A 166 -8.42 2.10 25.85
N LEU A 167 -8.02 2.13 24.58
CA LEU A 167 -8.82 2.62 23.47
C LEU A 167 -9.34 1.40 22.69
N ASN A 168 -10.65 1.27 22.62
CA ASN A 168 -11.34 0.28 21.80
C ASN A 168 -12.13 1.00 20.71
N GLY A 169 -12.08 0.48 19.50
CA GLY A 169 -12.78 1.06 18.37
C GLY A 169 -12.71 0.19 17.13
N GLU A 170 -13.25 0.72 16.07
CA GLU A 170 -13.27 0.11 14.74
C GLU A 170 -13.02 1.23 13.73
N TYR A 171 -12.29 0.95 12.68
CA TYR A 171 -12.07 1.87 11.57
C TYR A 171 -12.98 1.50 10.40
N ASP A 172 -13.72 2.46 9.89
CA ASP A 172 -14.43 2.39 8.61
C ASP A 172 -13.61 3.19 7.59
N SER A 173 -13.02 2.49 6.64
CA SER A 173 -12.07 3.08 5.68
C SER A 173 -12.35 2.63 4.27
N GLN A 174 -12.26 3.57 3.34
CA GLN A 174 -12.34 3.31 1.91
C GLN A 174 -11.39 4.25 1.16
N VAL A 175 -10.93 3.83 -0.01
CA VAL A 175 -10.03 4.65 -0.82
C VAL A 175 -10.48 4.64 -2.28
N ASP A 176 -10.57 5.83 -2.87
CA ASP A 176 -10.83 6.04 -4.29
C ASP A 176 -9.59 6.63 -4.96
N ILE A 177 -9.13 6.01 -6.04
CA ILE A 177 -7.97 6.46 -6.79
C ILE A 177 -8.37 6.76 -8.23
N LEU A 178 -8.16 7.99 -8.66
CA LEU A 178 -8.29 8.41 -10.06
C LEU A 178 -6.92 8.70 -10.64
N SER A 179 -6.66 8.23 -11.84
CA SER A 179 -5.40 8.47 -12.54
C SER A 179 -5.62 8.82 -14.01
N ALA A 180 -4.77 9.71 -14.53
CA ALA A 180 -4.67 10.01 -15.93
C ALA A 180 -3.20 10.24 -16.30
N GLN A 181 -2.79 9.74 -17.46
CA GLN A 181 -1.45 9.90 -17.99
C GLN A 181 -1.50 10.16 -19.49
N TYR A 182 -0.73 11.12 -19.96
CA TYR A 182 -0.46 11.31 -21.37
C TYR A 182 0.99 10.97 -21.68
N THR A 183 1.20 10.10 -22.67
CA THR A 183 2.53 9.72 -23.15
C THR A 183 2.70 10.21 -24.58
N HIS A 184 3.80 10.92 -24.84
CA HIS A 184 4.19 11.37 -26.18
C HIS A 184 5.53 10.78 -26.58
N SER A 185 5.59 10.22 -27.80
CA SER A 185 6.82 9.70 -28.41
C SER A 185 7.25 10.66 -29.52
N PHE A 186 8.48 11.13 -29.47
CA PHE A 186 9.07 12.06 -30.46
C PHE A 186 9.65 11.32 -31.66
#